data_cc63cdc8665ca36b55366cf5fa9665ef
#
_entry.id   cc63cdc8665ca36b55366cf5fa9665ef
#
_cell.length_a   1.000
_cell.length_b   1.000
_cell.length_c   1.000
_cell.angle_alpha   90.00
_cell.angle_beta   90.00
_cell.angle_gamma   90.00
#
_symmetry.space_group_name_H-M   'P 1'
#
loop_
_entity.id
_entity.type
_entity.pdbx_description
1 polymer ?
#
loop_
_entity_poly.entity_id
_entity_poly.type
_entity_poly.pdbx_seq_one_letter_code
_entity_poly.pdbx_strand_id
1 'polypeptide(L)'
;QFVGCDCISSANCMDKGLTHTVLDANGIKTAKWVGIITSELSHLDKKCDEMESKLGYPMFVKPANCGSSVGVSKAKNRDELKSAIKLAFAHDSKVIVEETIVGMECECAVMGNDEPFASTVGEVCSANDEFYDFDAKYNDAASKTLIPARMSEESIEEIRKTAVKAYRAMGCSGLSRVDFFLMKDGTVILNEINTLPGHTPISMYPQLMQYEGMTPAPVSYTHLRAHETGAYL
;
A
#
# COMPACT_ATOMS: atom_id res chain seq x y z
N GLN A 1 -3.79 1.53 26.22
CA GLN A 1 -4.59 1.18 25.03
C GLN A 1 -4.39 2.28 23.98
N PHE A 2 -4.33 1.91 22.73
CA PHE A 2 -4.23 2.82 21.58
C PHE A 2 -5.23 2.40 20.50
N VAL A 3 -5.57 3.32 19.60
CA VAL A 3 -6.43 3.05 18.45
C VAL A 3 -5.55 2.72 17.25
N GLY A 4 -5.89 1.67 16.54
CA GLY A 4 -5.19 1.24 15.34
C GLY A 4 -4.57 -0.15 15.45
N CYS A 5 -3.77 -0.49 14.48
CA CYS A 5 -3.07 -1.75 14.39
C CYS A 5 -2.03 -1.92 15.50
N ASP A 6 -1.84 -3.12 15.99
CA ASP A 6 -0.83 -3.43 16.99
C ASP A 6 0.61 -3.37 16.42
N CYS A 7 1.59 -3.62 17.27
CA CYS A 7 3.00 -3.59 16.88
C CYS A 7 3.31 -4.64 15.80
N ILE A 8 2.71 -5.84 15.89
CA ILE A 8 3.00 -6.95 14.97
C ILE A 8 2.44 -6.65 13.59
N SER A 9 1.16 -6.31 13.50
CA SER A 9 0.51 -5.97 12.23
C SER A 9 1.13 -4.73 11.58
N SER A 10 1.47 -3.71 12.39
CA SER A 10 2.13 -2.50 11.88
C SER A 10 3.54 -2.81 11.34
N ALA A 11 4.34 -3.63 12.01
CA ALA A 11 5.65 -4.04 11.54
C ALA A 11 5.55 -4.89 10.25
N ASN A 12 4.61 -5.82 10.19
CA ASN A 12 4.37 -6.65 9.00
C ASN A 12 3.96 -5.81 7.79
N CYS A 13 3.07 -4.83 7.98
CA CYS A 13 2.63 -3.94 6.90
C CYS A 13 3.70 -2.91 6.49
N MET A 14 4.61 -2.55 7.40
CA MET A 14 5.73 -1.66 7.08
C MET A 14 6.75 -2.34 6.17
N ASP A 15 7.10 -3.60 6.44
CA ASP A 15 8.04 -4.37 5.62
C ASP A 15 7.36 -4.90 4.36
N LYS A 16 7.64 -4.26 3.22
CA LYS A 16 7.03 -4.60 1.92
C LYS A 16 7.25 -6.07 1.52
N GLY A 17 8.41 -6.63 1.82
CA GLY A 17 8.69 -8.03 1.52
C GLY A 17 7.87 -9.01 2.37
N LEU A 18 7.67 -8.71 3.67
CA LEU A 18 6.78 -9.49 4.53
C LEU A 18 5.32 -9.31 4.10
N THR A 19 4.91 -8.09 3.78
CA THR A 19 3.57 -7.81 3.24
C THR A 19 3.28 -8.68 2.04
N HIS A 20 4.13 -8.67 1.01
CA HIS A 20 3.98 -9.53 -0.17
C HIS A 20 3.91 -11.02 0.18
N THR A 21 4.81 -11.48 1.04
CA THR A 21 4.87 -12.90 1.45
C THR A 21 3.56 -13.35 2.11
N VAL A 22 3.01 -12.55 3.03
CA VAL A 22 1.76 -12.88 3.73
C VAL A 22 0.57 -12.80 2.77
N LEU A 23 0.51 -11.78 1.93
CA LEU A 23 -0.59 -11.60 0.97
C LEU A 23 -0.61 -12.72 -0.08
N ASP A 24 0.55 -13.09 -0.64
CA ASP A 24 0.69 -14.19 -1.59
C ASP A 24 0.26 -15.52 -0.97
N ALA A 25 0.66 -15.81 0.27
CA ALA A 25 0.26 -17.01 1.00
C ALA A 25 -1.25 -17.08 1.25
N ASN A 26 -1.94 -15.93 1.27
CA ASN A 26 -3.39 -15.84 1.39
C ASN A 26 -4.10 -15.73 0.03
N GLY A 27 -3.39 -15.89 -1.09
CA GLY A 27 -3.97 -15.81 -2.44
C GLY A 27 -4.52 -14.42 -2.78
N ILE A 28 -3.86 -13.36 -2.29
CA ILE A 28 -4.13 -11.97 -2.64
C ILE A 28 -3.06 -11.55 -3.65
N LYS A 29 -3.48 -11.06 -4.81
CA LYS A 29 -2.56 -10.68 -5.87
C LYS A 29 -1.81 -9.40 -5.51
N THR A 30 -0.48 -9.46 -5.62
CA THR A 30 0.43 -8.32 -5.51
C THR A 30 1.28 -8.21 -6.78
N ALA A 31 2.08 -7.15 -6.92
CA ALA A 31 3.10 -7.09 -7.97
C ALA A 31 4.10 -8.24 -7.79
N LYS A 32 4.63 -8.79 -8.89
CA LYS A 32 5.77 -9.71 -8.80
C LYS A 32 6.97 -8.96 -8.23
N TRP A 33 7.74 -9.63 -7.40
CA TRP A 33 8.85 -9.00 -6.70
C TRP A 33 10.03 -9.94 -6.46
N VAL A 34 11.20 -9.32 -6.21
CA VAL A 34 12.43 -9.99 -5.78
C VAL A 34 13.04 -9.17 -4.64
N GLY A 35 13.32 -9.81 -3.52
CA GLY A 35 14.04 -9.20 -2.40
C GLY A 35 15.56 -9.33 -2.55
N ILE A 36 16.29 -8.35 -2.00
CA ILE A 36 17.75 -8.38 -1.86
C ILE A 36 18.12 -7.75 -0.52
N ILE A 37 19.08 -8.37 0.18
CA ILE A 37 19.64 -7.87 1.44
C ILE A 37 21.10 -7.45 1.26
N THR A 38 21.62 -6.65 2.18
CA THR A 38 22.98 -6.08 2.10
C THR A 38 24.06 -7.15 1.86
N SER A 39 23.95 -8.32 2.47
CA SER A 39 24.93 -9.42 2.30
C SER A 39 24.98 -10.01 0.88
N GLU A 40 23.94 -9.79 0.07
CA GLU A 40 23.86 -10.28 -1.32
C GLU A 40 24.44 -9.30 -2.35
N LEU A 41 24.87 -8.10 -1.91
CA LEU A 41 25.48 -7.10 -2.80
C LEU A 41 26.75 -7.61 -3.51
N SER A 42 27.48 -8.53 -2.91
CA SER A 42 28.63 -9.20 -3.54
C SER A 42 28.25 -10.02 -4.79
N HIS A 43 26.97 -10.37 -4.91
CA HIS A 43 26.41 -11.15 -6.03
C HIS A 43 25.37 -10.36 -6.82
N LEU A 44 25.48 -9.03 -6.85
CA LEU A 44 24.49 -8.12 -7.44
C LEU A 44 24.19 -8.47 -8.90
N ASP A 45 25.20 -8.86 -9.70
CA ASP A 45 24.97 -9.22 -11.10
C ASP A 45 24.04 -10.42 -11.25
N LYS A 46 24.24 -11.46 -10.44
CA LYS A 46 23.37 -12.64 -10.42
C LYS A 46 21.95 -12.28 -9.96
N LYS A 47 21.82 -11.38 -8.99
CA LYS A 47 20.51 -10.87 -8.56
C LYS A 47 19.82 -10.06 -9.66
N CYS A 48 20.56 -9.27 -10.41
CA CYS A 48 20.00 -8.57 -11.58
C CYS A 48 19.48 -9.57 -12.63
N ASP A 49 20.21 -10.67 -12.90
CA ASP A 49 19.75 -11.72 -13.83
C ASP A 49 18.42 -12.33 -13.37
N GLU A 50 18.26 -12.60 -12.05
CA GLU A 50 17.02 -13.11 -11.45
C GLU A 50 15.88 -12.10 -11.63
N MET A 51 16.12 -10.82 -11.31
CA MET A 51 15.14 -9.74 -11.41
C MET A 51 14.69 -9.52 -12.86
N GLU A 52 15.63 -9.48 -13.80
CA GLU A 52 15.33 -9.32 -15.23
C GLU A 52 14.48 -10.48 -15.77
N SER A 53 14.83 -11.72 -15.38
CA SER A 53 14.09 -12.91 -15.81
C SER A 53 12.65 -12.95 -15.24
N LYS A 54 12.46 -12.49 -13.99
CA LYS A 54 11.18 -12.62 -13.28
C LYS A 54 10.24 -11.44 -13.52
N LEU A 55 10.78 -10.23 -13.63
CA LEU A 55 10.01 -8.99 -13.58
C LEU A 55 9.94 -8.25 -14.93
N GLY A 56 11.04 -8.25 -15.70
CA GLY A 56 11.16 -7.42 -16.91
C GLY A 56 11.26 -5.91 -16.60
N TYR A 57 11.68 -5.13 -17.60
CA TYR A 57 11.76 -3.66 -17.46
C TYR A 57 10.49 -2.98 -17.94
N PRO A 58 10.13 -1.80 -17.38
CA PRO A 58 10.76 -1.12 -16.26
C PRO A 58 10.40 -1.77 -14.91
N MET A 59 11.27 -1.58 -13.90
CA MET A 59 11.09 -2.08 -12.53
C MET A 59 11.06 -0.92 -11.53
N PHE A 60 10.37 -1.11 -10.40
CA PHE A 60 10.46 -0.21 -9.25
C PHE A 60 11.36 -0.82 -8.17
N VAL A 61 12.33 -0.04 -7.71
CA VAL A 61 13.25 -0.38 -6.63
C VAL A 61 12.87 0.41 -5.39
N LYS A 62 12.63 -0.27 -4.27
CA LYS A 62 12.10 0.33 -3.04
C LYS A 62 12.87 -0.19 -1.82
N PRO A 63 13.26 0.67 -0.86
CA PRO A 63 13.63 0.22 0.48
C PRO A 63 12.43 -0.52 1.11
N ALA A 64 12.67 -1.61 1.83
CA ALA A 64 11.58 -2.45 2.33
C ALA A 64 10.73 -1.75 3.41
N ASN A 65 11.36 -0.96 4.29
CA ASN A 65 10.73 -0.36 5.46
C ASN A 65 10.59 1.17 5.39
N CYS A 66 10.70 1.76 4.19
CA CYS A 66 10.49 3.21 4.02
C CYS A 66 9.11 3.50 3.46
N GLY A 67 8.48 4.56 4.01
CA GLY A 67 7.22 5.10 3.53
C GLY A 67 7.41 6.31 2.61
N SER A 68 6.30 6.89 2.13
CA SER A 68 6.26 8.15 1.40
C SER A 68 7.22 8.23 0.21
N SER A 69 7.41 7.15 -0.52
CA SER A 69 8.29 7.04 -1.70
C SER A 69 9.78 7.39 -1.45
N VAL A 70 10.22 7.46 -0.19
CA VAL A 70 11.63 7.71 0.13
C VAL A 70 12.52 6.59 -0.40
N GLY A 71 13.53 6.93 -1.21
CA GLY A 71 14.47 5.99 -1.80
C GLY A 71 13.88 5.10 -2.91
N VAL A 72 12.65 5.37 -3.37
CA VAL A 72 12.02 4.66 -4.49
C VAL A 72 12.55 5.18 -5.81
N SER A 73 12.90 4.28 -6.72
CA SER A 73 13.38 4.61 -8.05
C SER A 73 12.80 3.69 -9.12
N LYS A 74 12.58 4.21 -10.32
CA LYS A 74 12.19 3.44 -11.50
C LYS A 74 13.42 3.14 -12.35
N ALA A 75 13.68 1.89 -12.63
CA ALA A 75 14.80 1.43 -13.46
C ALA A 75 14.30 0.91 -14.81
N LYS A 76 14.86 1.44 -15.90
CA LYS A 76 14.49 1.11 -17.28
C LYS A 76 15.49 0.15 -17.94
N ASN A 77 16.63 -0.08 -17.30
CA ASN A 77 17.73 -0.94 -17.77
C ASN A 77 18.60 -1.39 -16.58
N ARG A 78 19.57 -2.27 -16.86
CA ARG A 78 20.44 -2.87 -15.84
C ARG A 78 21.30 -1.84 -15.07
N ASP A 79 21.81 -0.85 -15.73
CA ASP A 79 22.68 0.16 -15.08
C ASP A 79 21.86 1.03 -14.13
N GLU A 80 20.66 1.43 -14.54
CA GLU A 80 19.70 2.12 -13.68
C GLU A 80 19.25 1.22 -12.52
N LEU A 81 18.99 -0.09 -12.76
CA LEU A 81 18.63 -1.04 -11.71
C LEU A 81 19.72 -1.13 -10.63
N LYS A 82 20.99 -1.32 -11.03
CA LYS A 82 22.11 -1.35 -10.09
C LYS A 82 22.26 -0.05 -9.30
N SER A 83 22.08 1.07 -9.96
CA SER A 83 22.16 2.39 -9.33
C SER A 83 21.03 2.61 -8.33
N ALA A 84 19.80 2.25 -8.70
CA ALA A 84 18.61 2.31 -7.86
C ALA A 84 18.72 1.39 -6.62
N ILE A 85 19.23 0.16 -6.79
CA ILE A 85 19.47 -0.76 -5.65
C ILE A 85 20.47 -0.15 -4.66
N LYS A 86 21.56 0.42 -5.14
CA LYS A 86 22.56 1.08 -4.27
C LYS A 86 21.96 2.29 -3.55
N LEU A 87 21.13 3.08 -4.22
CA LEU A 87 20.44 4.20 -3.62
C LEU A 87 19.46 3.73 -2.53
N ALA A 88 18.66 2.70 -2.80
CA ALA A 88 17.71 2.15 -1.83
C ALA A 88 18.43 1.59 -0.58
N PHE A 89 19.61 0.97 -0.73
CA PHE A 89 20.44 0.52 0.39
C PHE A 89 21.03 1.65 1.25
N ALA A 90 21.03 2.90 0.78
CA ALA A 90 21.36 4.03 1.64
C ALA A 90 20.28 4.32 2.68
N HIS A 91 19.06 3.79 2.48
CA HIS A 91 17.91 4.01 3.35
C HIS A 91 17.50 2.78 4.18
N ASP A 92 17.82 1.56 3.71
CA ASP A 92 17.43 0.32 4.39
C ASP A 92 18.43 -0.81 4.09
N SER A 93 18.55 -1.76 4.98
CA SER A 93 19.35 -2.99 4.81
C SER A 93 18.67 -4.06 3.94
N LYS A 94 17.40 -3.87 3.60
CA LYS A 94 16.56 -4.73 2.76
C LYS A 94 15.90 -3.89 1.68
N VAL A 95 15.98 -4.36 0.45
CA VAL A 95 15.41 -3.71 -0.72
C VAL A 95 14.52 -4.69 -1.44
N ILE A 96 13.39 -4.23 -1.97
CA ILE A 96 12.56 -4.99 -2.90
C ILE A 96 12.58 -4.35 -4.28
N VAL A 97 12.51 -5.19 -5.29
CA VAL A 97 12.37 -4.80 -6.69
C VAL A 97 11.07 -5.41 -7.21
N GLU A 98 10.22 -4.59 -7.77
CA GLU A 98 8.88 -4.97 -8.23
C GLU A 98 8.72 -4.72 -9.73
N GLU A 99 7.88 -5.55 -10.39
CA GLU A 99 7.40 -5.22 -11.74
C GLU A 99 6.62 -3.91 -11.74
N THR A 100 6.61 -3.22 -12.87
CA THR A 100 5.77 -2.03 -13.02
C THR A 100 4.34 -2.43 -13.31
N ILE A 101 3.42 -2.04 -12.44
CA ILE A 101 1.98 -2.19 -12.65
C ILE A 101 1.45 -0.93 -13.37
N VAL A 102 0.69 -1.14 -14.45
CA VAL A 102 0.01 -0.06 -15.17
C VAL A 102 -1.49 -0.23 -14.97
N GLY A 103 -2.06 0.56 -14.09
CA GLY A 103 -3.47 0.49 -13.71
C GLY A 103 -3.93 1.79 -13.07
N MET A 104 -5.21 1.89 -12.77
CA MET A 104 -5.79 2.97 -12.00
C MET A 104 -5.38 2.81 -10.54
N GLU A 105 -4.73 3.83 -9.96
CA GLU A 105 -4.45 3.85 -8.53
C GLU A 105 -5.74 4.14 -7.75
N CYS A 106 -6.03 3.31 -6.76
CA CYS A 106 -7.22 3.48 -5.93
C CYS A 106 -6.98 3.02 -4.49
N GLU A 107 -7.75 3.58 -3.59
CA GLU A 107 -7.60 3.41 -2.15
C GLU A 107 -8.93 3.02 -1.51
N CYS A 108 -8.90 2.13 -0.52
CA CYS A 108 -10.04 1.69 0.26
C CYS A 108 -9.75 1.82 1.75
N ALA A 109 -10.63 2.48 2.49
CA ALA A 109 -10.52 2.56 3.94
C ALA A 109 -11.14 1.32 4.58
N VAL A 110 -10.46 0.74 5.58
CA VAL A 110 -10.98 -0.37 6.38
C VAL A 110 -11.00 0.04 7.84
N MET A 111 -12.08 -0.29 8.55
CA MET A 111 -12.26 0.00 9.96
C MET A 111 -12.95 -1.15 10.68
N GLY A 112 -12.52 -1.43 11.89
CA GLY A 112 -13.12 -2.42 12.79
C GLY A 112 -12.14 -3.47 13.27
N ASN A 113 -12.61 -4.36 14.13
CA ASN A 113 -11.84 -5.43 14.73
C ASN A 113 -12.33 -6.80 14.21
N ASP A 114 -13.30 -7.42 14.87
CA ASP A 114 -13.79 -8.76 14.52
C ASP A 114 -14.55 -8.79 13.18
N GLU A 115 -15.33 -7.74 12.93
CA GLU A 115 -16.11 -7.56 11.70
C GLU A 115 -15.69 -6.25 11.00
N PRO A 116 -14.53 -6.24 10.31
CA PRO A 116 -14.06 -5.03 9.66
C PRO A 116 -14.96 -4.63 8.48
N PHE A 117 -15.26 -3.34 8.43
CA PHE A 117 -16.00 -2.67 7.37
C PHE A 117 -15.03 -2.04 6.37
N ALA A 118 -15.29 -2.21 5.08
CA ALA A 118 -14.58 -1.54 4.00
C ALA A 118 -15.46 -0.45 3.37
N SER A 119 -14.94 0.75 3.25
CA SER A 119 -15.60 1.87 2.57
C SER A 119 -15.80 1.62 1.08
N THR A 120 -16.45 2.54 0.39
CA THR A 120 -16.30 2.66 -1.06
C THR A 120 -14.84 2.89 -1.46
N VAL A 121 -14.55 2.88 -2.75
CA VAL A 121 -13.20 3.05 -3.30
C VAL A 121 -13.02 4.48 -3.79
N GLY A 122 -11.88 5.07 -3.46
CA GLY A 122 -11.44 6.36 -3.99
C GLY A 122 -10.37 6.17 -5.08
N GLU A 123 -10.44 6.98 -6.13
CA GLU A 123 -9.45 7.02 -7.20
C GLU A 123 -8.42 8.13 -6.92
N VAL A 124 -7.15 7.82 -7.12
CA VAL A 124 -6.06 8.79 -7.09
C VAL A 124 -5.75 9.22 -8.53
N CYS A 125 -6.08 10.46 -8.88
CA CYS A 125 -5.80 11.01 -10.20
C CYS A 125 -4.44 11.74 -10.15
N SER A 126 -3.42 11.21 -10.83
CA SER A 126 -2.19 11.95 -11.07
C SER A 126 -2.35 12.91 -12.25
N ALA A 127 -1.74 14.09 -12.18
CA ALA A 127 -1.79 15.07 -13.26
C ALA A 127 -0.94 14.67 -14.48
N ASN A 128 0.00 13.75 -14.30
CA ASN A 128 0.89 13.24 -15.35
C ASN A 128 0.87 11.72 -15.33
N ASP A 129 0.90 11.08 -16.51
CA ASP A 129 1.02 9.61 -16.66
C ASP A 129 2.39 9.05 -16.18
N GLU A 130 3.25 9.87 -15.62
CA GLU A 130 4.54 9.48 -15.06
C GLU A 130 4.49 9.41 -13.53
N PHE A 131 5.40 8.60 -12.98
CA PHE A 131 5.57 8.23 -11.58
C PHE A 131 5.24 9.36 -10.58
N TYR A 132 4.33 9.05 -9.65
CA TYR A 132 3.87 9.91 -8.56
C TYR A 132 4.87 9.88 -7.40
N ASP A 133 5.81 10.82 -7.39
CA ASP A 133 6.82 10.95 -6.34
C ASP A 133 6.30 11.67 -5.07
N PHE A 134 7.19 11.85 -4.09
CA PHE A 134 6.86 12.51 -2.83
C PHE A 134 6.34 13.94 -3.02
N ASP A 135 6.96 14.71 -3.93
CA ASP A 135 6.57 16.10 -4.17
C ASP A 135 5.18 16.19 -4.80
N ALA A 136 4.86 15.28 -5.72
CA ALA A 136 3.54 15.18 -6.31
C ALA A 136 2.45 14.77 -5.29
N LYS A 137 2.79 13.92 -4.32
CA LYS A 137 1.83 13.47 -3.28
C LYS A 137 1.43 14.57 -2.29
N TYR A 138 2.29 15.51 -1.98
CA TYR A 138 2.07 16.46 -0.89
C TYR A 138 2.08 17.93 -1.30
N ASN A 139 2.74 18.28 -2.39
CA ASN A 139 2.97 19.67 -2.80
C ASN A 139 2.27 20.06 -4.10
N ASP A 140 1.78 19.10 -4.90
CA ASP A 140 1.14 19.41 -6.17
C ASP A 140 -0.38 19.54 -5.98
N ALA A 141 -0.88 20.77 -6.16
CA ALA A 141 -2.33 21.09 -6.15
C ALA A 141 -3.11 20.38 -7.28
N ALA A 142 -2.41 19.61 -8.13
CA ALA A 142 -2.98 18.89 -9.26
C ALA A 142 -3.44 17.45 -8.92
N SER A 143 -3.10 16.91 -7.74
CA SER A 143 -3.62 15.61 -7.32
C SER A 143 -5.09 15.73 -6.95
N LYS A 144 -5.95 15.12 -7.72
CA LYS A 144 -7.38 15.06 -7.44
C LYS A 144 -7.75 13.66 -6.97
N THR A 145 -8.50 13.59 -5.90
CA THR A 145 -9.17 12.37 -5.46
C THR A 145 -10.61 12.38 -5.96
N LEU A 146 -11.09 11.24 -6.43
CA LEU A 146 -12.49 11.06 -6.83
C LEU A 146 -13.12 9.97 -5.96
N ILE A 147 -14.23 10.28 -5.31
CA ILE A 147 -14.99 9.37 -4.46
C ILE A 147 -16.47 9.45 -4.87
N PRO A 148 -17.10 8.35 -5.30
CA PRO A 148 -16.48 7.05 -5.58
C PRO A 148 -15.56 7.09 -6.82
N ALA A 149 -14.66 6.11 -6.92
CA ALA A 149 -13.79 5.92 -8.07
C ALA A 149 -14.58 5.64 -9.37
N ARG A 150 -14.02 6.02 -10.52
CA ARG A 150 -14.64 5.81 -11.84
C ARG A 150 -14.43 4.38 -12.35
N MET A 151 -15.04 3.40 -11.69
CA MET A 151 -14.96 1.98 -12.03
C MET A 151 -16.32 1.30 -11.88
N SER A 152 -16.42 0.05 -12.29
CA SER A 152 -17.68 -0.70 -12.16
C SER A 152 -17.97 -1.08 -10.72
N GLU A 153 -19.24 -1.31 -10.37
CA GLU A 153 -19.65 -1.78 -9.03
C GLU A 153 -19.00 -3.12 -8.69
N GLU A 154 -18.80 -4.00 -9.68
CA GLU A 154 -18.12 -5.28 -9.49
C GLU A 154 -16.67 -5.08 -9.06
N SER A 155 -15.98 -4.10 -9.66
CA SER A 155 -14.59 -3.75 -9.28
C SER A 155 -14.52 -3.15 -7.88
N ILE A 156 -15.46 -2.27 -7.53
CA ILE A 156 -15.57 -1.70 -6.18
C ILE A 156 -15.74 -2.81 -5.16
N GLU A 157 -16.67 -3.72 -5.40
CA GLU A 157 -16.96 -4.82 -4.46
C GLU A 157 -15.79 -5.81 -4.35
N GLU A 158 -15.07 -6.09 -5.45
CA GLU A 158 -13.88 -6.94 -5.43
C GLU A 158 -12.74 -6.30 -4.62
N ILE A 159 -12.52 -4.98 -4.78
CA ILE A 159 -11.53 -4.23 -3.99
C ILE A 159 -11.90 -4.24 -2.52
N ARG A 160 -13.17 -4.00 -2.16
CA ARG A 160 -13.66 -4.03 -0.78
C ARG A 160 -13.44 -5.39 -0.12
N LYS A 161 -13.79 -6.48 -0.80
CA LYS A 161 -13.56 -7.86 -0.33
C LYS A 161 -12.09 -8.16 -0.15
N THR A 162 -11.27 -7.74 -1.11
CA THR A 162 -9.82 -7.93 -1.07
C THR A 162 -9.19 -7.11 0.05
N ALA A 163 -9.65 -5.87 0.29
CA ALA A 163 -9.19 -5.03 1.38
C ALA A 163 -9.47 -5.67 2.76
N VAL A 164 -10.70 -6.16 2.99
CA VAL A 164 -11.05 -6.87 4.24
C VAL A 164 -10.24 -8.16 4.39
N LYS A 165 -10.06 -8.92 3.31
CA LYS A 165 -9.25 -10.16 3.33
C LYS A 165 -7.80 -9.87 3.69
N ALA A 166 -7.21 -8.83 3.09
CA ALA A 166 -5.84 -8.41 3.37
C ALA A 166 -5.68 -7.88 4.80
N TYR A 167 -6.61 -7.06 5.25
CA TYR A 167 -6.67 -6.53 6.61
C TYR A 167 -6.63 -7.66 7.66
N ARG A 168 -7.45 -8.70 7.47
CA ARG A 168 -7.48 -9.88 8.35
C ARG A 168 -6.20 -10.71 8.24
N ALA A 169 -5.69 -10.94 7.04
CA ALA A 169 -4.47 -11.71 6.80
C ALA A 169 -3.24 -11.08 7.46
N MET A 170 -3.18 -9.74 7.51
CA MET A 170 -2.10 -9.00 8.14
C MET A 170 -2.27 -8.82 9.66
N GLY A 171 -3.39 -9.29 10.23
CA GLY A 171 -3.71 -9.12 11.65
C GLY A 171 -4.02 -7.68 12.03
N CYS A 172 -4.49 -6.87 11.10
CA CYS A 172 -4.84 -5.48 11.35
C CYS A 172 -6.04 -5.37 12.29
N SER A 173 -6.07 -4.29 13.05
CA SER A 173 -7.18 -3.91 13.94
C SER A 173 -7.36 -2.40 13.91
N GLY A 174 -8.53 -1.95 14.31
CA GLY A 174 -8.81 -0.54 14.40
C GLY A 174 -9.08 0.08 13.05
N LEU A 175 -8.08 0.52 12.35
CA LEU A 175 -8.23 1.17 11.05
C LEU A 175 -6.98 0.96 10.18
N SER A 176 -7.20 0.96 8.86
CA SER A 176 -6.12 1.04 7.87
C SER A 176 -6.65 1.57 6.54
N ARG A 177 -5.75 2.01 5.67
CA ARG A 177 -6.04 2.27 4.26
C ARG A 177 -5.29 1.24 3.44
N VAL A 178 -5.99 0.64 2.51
CA VAL A 178 -5.44 -0.37 1.59
C VAL A 178 -5.41 0.21 0.20
N ASP A 179 -4.23 0.21 -0.42
CA ASP A 179 -3.96 0.85 -1.69
C ASP A 179 -3.82 -0.21 -2.79
N PHE A 180 -4.42 0.04 -3.94
CA PHE A 180 -4.55 -0.90 -5.03
C PHE A 180 -4.24 -0.29 -6.40
N PHE A 181 -3.94 -1.17 -7.35
CA PHE A 181 -4.04 -0.88 -8.78
C PHE A 181 -5.19 -1.70 -9.38
N LEU A 182 -6.10 -1.06 -10.10
CA LEU A 182 -7.08 -1.73 -10.95
C LEU A 182 -6.57 -1.74 -12.39
N MET A 183 -6.29 -2.93 -12.89
CA MET A 183 -5.84 -3.14 -14.26
C MET A 183 -6.97 -2.98 -15.27
N LYS A 184 -6.66 -2.73 -16.54
CA LYS A 184 -7.66 -2.58 -17.61
C LYS A 184 -8.53 -3.83 -17.84
N ASP A 185 -8.02 -5.00 -17.49
CA ASP A 185 -8.74 -6.29 -17.57
C ASP A 185 -9.61 -6.59 -16.34
N GLY A 186 -9.69 -5.64 -15.38
CA GLY A 186 -10.42 -5.80 -14.12
C GLY A 186 -9.63 -6.51 -13.03
N THR A 187 -8.37 -6.88 -13.27
CA THR A 187 -7.54 -7.50 -12.22
C THR A 187 -7.21 -6.48 -11.14
N VAL A 188 -7.48 -6.84 -9.89
CA VAL A 188 -7.13 -6.06 -8.70
C VAL A 188 -5.76 -6.52 -8.18
N ILE A 189 -4.83 -5.58 -8.05
CA ILE A 189 -3.48 -5.79 -7.52
C ILE A 189 -3.33 -4.95 -6.25
N LEU A 190 -3.05 -5.59 -5.11
CA LEU A 190 -2.80 -4.86 -3.86
C LEU A 190 -1.36 -4.29 -3.90
N ASN A 191 -1.23 -3.01 -3.56
CA ASN A 191 0.05 -2.31 -3.51
C ASN A 191 0.61 -2.27 -2.07
N GLU A 192 -0.10 -1.65 -1.14
CA GLU A 192 0.34 -1.53 0.25
C GLU A 192 -0.83 -1.40 1.24
N ILE A 193 -0.53 -1.60 2.53
CA ILE A 193 -1.48 -1.42 3.64
C ILE A 193 -0.90 -0.40 4.60
N ASN A 194 -1.60 0.72 4.76
CA ASN A 194 -1.23 1.81 5.65
C ASN A 194 -1.97 1.67 6.99
N THR A 195 -1.28 1.19 8.01
CA THR A 195 -1.84 0.93 9.35
C THR A 195 -2.08 2.19 10.17
N LEU A 196 -1.49 3.30 9.77
CA LEU A 196 -1.74 4.64 10.33
C LEU A 196 -1.87 5.65 9.19
N PRO A 197 -3.01 5.64 8.46
CA PRO A 197 -3.21 6.54 7.34
C PRO A 197 -3.31 7.99 7.79
N GLY A 198 -3.01 8.93 6.88
CA GLY A 198 -3.18 10.36 7.14
C GLY A 198 -4.63 10.71 7.50
N HIS A 199 -4.80 11.64 8.44
CA HIS A 199 -6.09 12.08 8.98
C HIS A 199 -6.34 13.59 8.80
N THR A 200 -5.66 14.21 7.81
CA THR A 200 -5.94 15.60 7.43
C THR A 200 -7.20 15.68 6.55
N PRO A 201 -7.85 16.84 6.42
CA PRO A 201 -9.02 16.98 5.56
C PRO A 201 -8.82 16.59 4.09
N ILE A 202 -7.58 16.64 3.60
CA ILE A 202 -7.22 16.25 2.24
C ILE A 202 -6.81 14.76 2.13
N SER A 203 -6.69 14.04 3.25
CA SER A 203 -6.32 12.62 3.25
C SER A 203 -7.49 11.75 2.78
N MET A 204 -7.18 10.73 1.98
CA MET A 204 -8.21 9.85 1.40
C MET A 204 -9.00 9.08 2.46
N TYR A 205 -8.35 8.58 3.52
CA TYR A 205 -9.03 7.79 4.55
C TYR A 205 -10.24 8.53 5.19
N PRO A 206 -10.09 9.75 5.75
CA PRO A 206 -11.25 10.47 6.30
C PRO A 206 -12.27 10.87 5.23
N GLN A 207 -11.87 11.14 3.98
CA GLN A 207 -12.82 11.45 2.90
C GLN A 207 -13.68 10.24 2.54
N LEU A 208 -13.09 9.03 2.47
CA LEU A 208 -13.81 7.78 2.25
C LEU A 208 -14.81 7.51 3.37
N MET A 209 -14.40 7.67 4.63
CA MET A 209 -15.29 7.49 5.78
C MET A 209 -16.40 8.54 5.82
N GLN A 210 -16.12 9.77 5.42
CA GLN A 210 -17.13 10.82 5.31
C GLN A 210 -18.16 10.50 4.21
N TYR A 211 -17.73 9.93 3.10
CA TYR A 211 -18.64 9.47 2.04
C TYR A 211 -19.61 8.39 2.53
N GLU A 212 -19.17 7.50 3.43
CA GLU A 212 -19.99 6.50 4.11
C GLU A 212 -20.87 7.08 5.24
N GLY A 213 -20.92 8.41 5.37
CA GLY A 213 -21.74 9.10 6.40
C GLY A 213 -21.09 9.16 7.78
N MET A 214 -19.81 8.79 7.90
CA MET A 214 -19.08 8.87 9.17
C MET A 214 -18.33 10.20 9.24
N THR A 215 -18.50 10.93 10.34
CA THR A 215 -17.71 12.15 10.58
C THR A 215 -16.39 11.80 11.29
N PRO A 216 -15.32 12.60 11.18
CA PRO A 216 -14.04 12.34 11.81
C PRO A 216 -14.10 12.12 13.34
N ALA A 217 -14.95 12.85 14.03
CA ALA A 217 -15.11 12.72 15.48
C ALA A 217 -15.71 11.39 15.94
N PRO A 218 -16.82 10.86 15.35
CA PRO A 218 -17.29 9.51 15.63
C PRO A 218 -16.29 8.40 15.25
N VAL A 219 -15.56 8.51 14.15
CA VAL A 219 -14.55 7.51 13.75
C VAL A 219 -13.50 7.35 14.83
N SER A 220 -12.92 8.44 15.31
CA SER A 220 -11.93 8.43 16.38
C SER A 220 -12.53 8.01 17.72
N TYR A 221 -13.73 8.50 18.05
CA TYR A 221 -14.37 8.27 19.33
C TYR A 221 -14.95 6.86 19.49
N THR A 222 -15.61 6.32 18.47
CA THR A 222 -16.14 4.94 18.49
C THR A 222 -15.01 3.94 18.68
N HIS A 223 -13.86 4.23 18.08
CA HIS A 223 -12.68 3.39 18.19
C HIS A 223 -12.05 3.43 19.58
N LEU A 224 -11.93 4.64 20.17
CA LEU A 224 -11.47 4.80 21.55
C LEU A 224 -12.38 4.06 22.54
N ARG A 225 -13.71 4.17 22.39
CA ARG A 225 -14.67 3.49 23.26
C ARG A 225 -14.71 1.98 23.12
N ALA A 226 -14.54 1.44 21.93
CA ALA A 226 -14.50 -0.02 21.74
C ALA A 226 -13.35 -0.68 22.52
N HIS A 227 -12.24 0.05 22.72
CA HIS A 227 -11.14 -0.40 23.56
C HIS A 227 -11.34 -0.16 25.07
N GLU A 228 -12.15 0.82 25.45
CA GLU A 228 -12.49 1.06 26.87
C GLU A 228 -13.45 0.01 27.45
N THR A 229 -14.41 -0.46 26.67
CA THR A 229 -15.40 -1.45 27.13
C THR A 229 -14.84 -2.87 27.27
N GLY A 230 -13.78 -3.24 26.55
CA GLY A 230 -13.10 -4.53 26.68
C GLY A 230 -12.28 -4.68 27.97
N ALA A 231 -12.04 -3.60 28.72
CA ALA A 231 -11.28 -3.65 29.98
C ALA A 231 -12.13 -3.92 31.23
N TYR A 232 -13.47 -4.00 31.10
CA TYR A 232 -14.43 -4.18 32.19
C TYR A 232 -15.35 -5.39 32.03
N LEU A 233 -15.03 -6.29 31.10
CA LEU A 233 -15.63 -7.61 30.96
C LEU A 233 -14.59 -8.70 31.21
#